data_a2f25d704fa0bc52d5dc133434bb7941
#
_entry.id   a2f25d704fa0bc52d5dc133434bb7941
#
_cell.length_a   1.000
_cell.length_b   1.000
_cell.length_c   1.000
_cell.angle_alpha   90.00
_cell.angle_beta   90.00
_cell.angle_gamma   90.00
#
_symmetry.space_group_name_H-M   'P 1'
#
loop_
_entity.id
_entity.type
_entity.pdbx_description
1 polymer ?
#
loop_
_entity_poly.entity_id
_entity_poly.type
_entity_poly.pdbx_seq_one_letter_code
_entity_poly.pdbx_strand_id
1 'polypeptide(L)'
;MIQSNIIKTLINELIYNNKNQKYIPDNFINFNIISPEYSPYEVEIKSYPQAMSKNLFALIWDIHKPHTVSSTIIPSETPFVYEKDVIPGMRTQMHSHEYLELFYVIEGKYRQKILGKEYVFQKGELCLIDKNCQHQEILVDSSSTILFLGITVQMFDEIMKHLSNAGRITAFLNTALLEQKNIQQYLHFKPNSDSESPLKLESTFISLIEELNSFDAASPFICQGLLLRIFQILGTEYDFSLSKQARKKMNTILFEEITDFITENIADISIQMLVSEFHFQKDYFNRLLKAQTGMTYTAYLQLLRLRHAEKMLLTTDYTIEQIAESIGYHNKGYFYKIFTEKYQLTPAQFKKKCKKFYI
;
A
#
# COMPACT_ATOMS: atom_id res chain seq x y z
N MET A 1 -17.03 21.50 5.70
CA MET A 1 -16.72 22.40 6.84
C MET A 1 -17.23 21.88 8.18
N ILE A 2 -18.46 21.38 8.31
CA ILE A 2 -19.01 20.96 9.62
C ILE A 2 -18.30 19.71 10.18
N GLN A 3 -18.00 18.69 9.39
CA GLN A 3 -17.38 17.44 9.89
C GLN A 3 -15.88 17.57 10.17
N SER A 4 -15.12 18.37 9.42
CA SER A 4 -13.71 18.66 9.74
C SER A 4 -13.56 19.37 11.11
N ASN A 5 -14.61 20.04 11.56
CA ASN A 5 -14.68 20.57 12.91
C ASN A 5 -14.96 19.48 13.97
N ILE A 6 -15.64 18.37 13.62
CA ILE A 6 -15.99 17.31 14.58
C ILE A 6 -14.74 16.54 15.02
N ILE A 7 -13.92 16.09 14.07
CA ILE A 7 -12.66 15.39 14.41
C ILE A 7 -11.74 16.28 15.25
N LYS A 8 -11.67 17.58 14.91
CA LYS A 8 -10.89 18.54 15.67
C LYS A 8 -11.46 18.79 17.07
N THR A 9 -12.78 18.84 17.20
CA THR A 9 -13.47 18.97 18.49
C THR A 9 -13.18 17.76 19.37
N LEU A 10 -13.33 16.55 18.83
CA LEU A 10 -13.01 15.30 19.56
C LEU A 10 -11.55 15.29 20.03
N ILE A 11 -10.63 15.65 19.14
CA ILE A 11 -9.20 15.71 19.47
C ILE A 11 -8.96 16.74 20.59
N ASN A 12 -9.56 17.92 20.49
CA ASN A 12 -9.43 18.95 21.52
C ASN A 12 -10.00 18.50 22.87
N GLU A 13 -11.13 17.79 22.88
CA GLU A 13 -11.71 17.20 24.08
C GLU A 13 -10.79 16.14 24.69
N LEU A 14 -10.20 15.27 23.86
CA LEU A 14 -9.22 14.27 24.30
C LEU A 14 -7.97 14.93 24.89
N ILE A 15 -7.43 15.95 24.21
CA ILE A 15 -6.28 16.71 24.70
C ILE A 15 -6.63 17.42 26.02
N TYR A 16 -7.80 18.07 26.08
CA TYR A 16 -8.25 18.78 27.28
C TYR A 16 -8.45 17.84 28.47
N ASN A 17 -9.13 16.72 28.27
CA ASN A 17 -9.36 15.71 29.30
C ASN A 17 -8.05 15.09 29.82
N ASN A 18 -7.03 15.01 28.96
CA ASN A 18 -5.71 14.43 29.29
C ASN A 18 -4.72 15.45 29.85
N LYS A 19 -4.95 16.76 29.68
CA LYS A 19 -4.04 17.83 30.19
C LYS A 19 -3.78 17.80 31.70
N ASN A 20 -4.71 17.25 32.49
CA ASN A 20 -4.57 17.16 33.92
C ASN A 20 -3.70 15.97 34.41
N GLN A 21 -3.26 15.12 33.48
CA GLN A 21 -2.46 13.93 33.80
C GLN A 21 -1.11 14.00 33.06
N LYS A 22 -0.19 14.79 33.60
CA LYS A 22 1.21 14.86 33.11
C LYS A 22 1.99 13.65 33.64
N TYR A 23 1.83 12.51 33.00
CA TYR A 23 2.68 11.37 33.28
C TYR A 23 3.51 11.07 32.01
N ILE A 24 4.84 11.21 32.13
CA ILE A 24 5.79 10.75 31.13
C ILE A 24 6.32 9.42 31.63
N PRO A 25 6.00 8.27 31.03
CA PRO A 25 6.59 7.00 31.43
C PRO A 25 8.11 7.07 31.31
N ASP A 26 8.84 6.55 32.33
CA ASP A 26 10.31 6.55 32.35
C ASP A 26 10.96 5.90 31.12
N ASN A 27 10.21 5.06 30.40
CA ASN A 27 10.61 4.38 29.18
C ASN A 27 10.17 5.08 27.88
N PHE A 28 9.61 6.29 27.97
CA PHE A 28 9.27 7.06 26.80
C PHE A 28 10.56 7.51 26.12
N ILE A 29 10.87 6.88 24.99
CA ILE A 29 11.99 7.33 24.16
C ILE A 29 11.65 8.75 23.73
N ASN A 30 12.35 9.70 24.32
CA ASN A 30 12.25 11.09 23.92
C ASN A 30 12.43 11.16 22.40
N PHE A 31 11.38 11.51 21.69
CA PHE A 31 11.54 12.04 20.35
C PHE A 31 12.37 13.31 20.49
N ASN A 32 13.68 13.17 20.39
CA ASN A 32 14.56 14.32 20.48
C ASN A 32 14.34 15.16 19.25
N ILE A 33 13.52 16.22 19.39
CA ILE A 33 13.37 17.25 18.39
C ILE A 33 14.70 18.02 18.38
N ILE A 34 15.37 17.98 17.25
CA ILE A 34 16.72 18.51 17.06
C ILE A 34 16.63 19.88 16.38
N SER A 35 17.45 20.84 16.82
CA SER A 35 17.61 22.12 16.12
C SER A 35 18.07 21.93 14.68
N PRO A 36 17.63 22.80 13.73
CA PRO A 36 18.10 22.76 12.35
C PRO A 36 19.62 22.88 12.20
N GLU A 37 20.27 23.55 13.15
CA GLU A 37 21.71 23.80 13.18
C GLU A 37 22.53 22.62 13.66
N TYR A 38 21.89 21.61 14.25
CA TYR A 38 22.59 20.45 14.78
C TYR A 38 22.81 19.45 13.64
N SER A 39 24.07 19.36 13.18
CA SER A 39 24.48 18.35 12.21
C SER A 39 24.41 16.96 12.83
N PRO A 40 23.85 16.02 12.18
CA PRO A 40 23.42 14.77 12.76
C PRO A 40 24.53 13.73 12.72
N TYR A 41 24.84 13.16 13.83
CA TYR A 41 25.03 11.72 13.80
C TYR A 41 23.62 11.13 13.68
N GLU A 42 23.29 10.60 12.50
CA GLU A 42 22.03 9.90 12.26
C GLU A 42 22.06 8.60 13.06
N VAL A 43 21.68 8.70 14.33
CA VAL A 43 21.47 7.52 15.16
C VAL A 43 20.11 6.99 14.78
N GLU A 44 20.07 5.81 14.20
CA GLU A 44 18.84 5.10 13.92
C GLU A 44 18.20 4.72 15.25
N ILE A 45 17.06 5.32 15.57
CA ILE A 45 16.26 4.97 16.74
C ILE A 45 15.13 4.08 16.25
N LYS A 46 15.13 2.83 16.71
CA LYS A 46 13.94 1.99 16.63
C LYS A 46 13.02 2.37 17.77
N SER A 47 12.01 3.15 17.51
CA SER A 47 11.01 3.54 18.49
C SER A 47 9.77 2.68 18.34
N TYR A 48 9.44 1.92 19.37
CA TYR A 48 8.14 1.31 19.52
C TYR A 48 7.60 1.73 20.89
N PRO A 49 6.43 2.37 20.96
CA PRO A 49 5.78 2.62 22.24
C PRO A 49 5.23 1.30 22.80
N GLN A 50 6.09 0.49 23.39
CA GLN A 50 5.77 -0.85 23.91
C GLN A 50 4.64 -0.87 24.94
N ALA A 51 4.36 0.29 25.54
CA ALA A 51 3.38 0.40 26.62
C ALA A 51 1.94 0.63 26.14
N MET A 52 1.69 0.85 24.85
CA MET A 52 0.46 1.52 24.46
C MET A 52 -0.65 0.67 23.94
N SER A 53 -0.37 -0.29 23.15
CA SER A 53 -1.35 -1.26 22.66
C SER A 53 -0.62 -2.44 22.09
N LYS A 54 -1.23 -3.59 22.19
CA LYS A 54 -0.63 -4.80 21.64
C LYS A 54 -0.63 -4.82 20.12
N ASN A 55 -1.57 -4.16 19.45
CA ASN A 55 -1.76 -4.30 18.00
C ASN A 55 -2.02 -3.00 17.25
N LEU A 56 -2.62 -1.99 17.89
CA LEU A 56 -3.04 -0.73 17.27
C LEU A 56 -2.98 0.40 18.29
N PHE A 57 -2.46 1.54 17.89
CA PHE A 57 -2.52 2.78 18.67
C PHE A 57 -2.67 3.98 17.74
N ALA A 58 -3.16 5.09 18.28
CA ALA A 58 -3.19 6.38 17.64
C ALA A 58 -2.29 7.36 18.40
N LEU A 59 -1.58 8.21 17.65
CA LEU A 59 -0.82 9.34 18.16
C LEU A 59 -1.34 10.59 17.44
N ILE A 60 -1.67 11.63 18.19
CA ILE A 60 -2.13 12.89 17.64
C ILE A 60 -1.10 13.95 17.94
N TRP A 61 -0.60 14.60 16.90
CA TRP A 61 0.17 15.83 17.03
C TRP A 61 -0.70 17.02 16.68
N ASP A 62 -0.76 17.97 17.62
CA ASP A 62 -1.40 19.26 17.42
C ASP A 62 -0.35 20.36 17.59
N ILE A 63 -0.01 21.00 16.46
CA ILE A 63 1.02 22.02 16.39
C ILE A 63 0.32 23.38 16.40
N HIS A 64 0.55 24.16 17.45
CA HIS A 64 -0.05 25.47 17.63
C HIS A 64 0.96 26.59 17.41
N LYS A 65 0.43 27.76 16.95
CA LYS A 65 1.20 29.01 17.05
C LYS A 65 1.08 29.55 18.48
N PRO A 66 2.15 30.10 19.08
CA PRO A 66 3.44 30.44 18.49
C PRO A 66 4.53 29.36 18.56
N HIS A 67 4.29 28.08 18.55
CA HIS A 67 5.31 27.03 18.41
C HIS A 67 5.29 25.96 19.50
N THR A 68 4.12 25.48 19.87
CA THR A 68 3.98 24.35 20.78
C THR A 68 3.46 23.13 20.04
N VAL A 69 4.08 21.97 20.25
CA VAL A 69 3.58 20.67 19.80
C VAL A 69 2.99 19.95 21.01
N SER A 70 1.71 19.62 20.92
CA SER A 70 1.04 18.72 21.86
C SER A 70 0.93 17.34 21.24
N SER A 71 1.38 16.30 21.95
CA SER A 71 1.29 14.91 21.54
C SER A 71 0.36 14.15 22.46
N THR A 72 -0.67 13.50 21.91
CA THR A 72 -1.64 12.68 22.64
C THR A 72 -1.65 11.27 22.10
N ILE A 73 -1.57 10.26 22.95
CA ILE A 73 -1.52 8.84 22.57
C ILE A 73 -2.75 8.09 23.07
N ILE A 74 -3.28 7.21 22.22
CA ILE A 74 -4.51 6.45 22.43
C ILE A 74 -4.34 5.01 21.91
N PRO A 75 -4.70 3.94 22.62
CA PRO A 75 -5.10 3.94 24.02
C PRO A 75 -3.90 4.13 24.93
N SER A 76 -4.12 4.68 26.08
CA SER A 76 -3.11 4.74 27.12
C SER A 76 -3.77 4.41 28.45
N GLU A 77 -3.22 3.46 29.20
CA GLU A 77 -3.63 3.20 30.57
C GLU A 77 -3.44 4.45 31.44
N THR A 78 -2.50 5.27 31.04
CA THR A 78 -2.25 6.60 31.59
C THR A 78 -2.25 7.59 30.43
N PRO A 79 -3.40 8.21 30.11
CA PRO A 79 -3.47 9.25 29.08
C PRO A 79 -2.45 10.33 29.40
N PHE A 80 -1.60 10.66 28.45
CA PHE A 80 -0.67 11.75 28.64
C PHE A 80 -0.67 12.69 27.45
N VAL A 81 -0.44 13.96 27.75
CA VAL A 81 -0.19 14.98 26.75
C VAL A 81 1.25 15.45 26.98
N TYR A 82 2.05 15.30 25.96
CA TYR A 82 3.40 15.85 25.94
C TYR A 82 3.37 17.18 25.19
N GLU A 83 3.80 18.25 25.85
CA GLU A 83 3.91 19.57 25.24
C GLU A 83 5.38 19.97 25.16
N LYS A 84 5.81 20.46 24.01
CA LYS A 84 7.16 20.97 23.80
C LYS A 84 7.14 22.23 22.95
N ASP A 85 7.90 23.23 23.38
CA ASP A 85 8.18 24.38 22.56
C ASP A 85 9.11 24.01 21.42
N VAL A 86 8.73 24.44 20.22
CA VAL A 86 9.45 24.13 18.99
C VAL A 86 9.62 25.37 18.14
N ILE A 87 10.63 25.39 17.30
CA ILE A 87 10.83 26.46 16.29
C ILE A 87 10.71 25.84 14.89
N PRO A 88 10.31 26.62 13.88
CA PRO A 88 10.23 26.16 12.49
C PRO A 88 11.57 25.58 12.02
N GLY A 89 11.50 24.44 11.31
CA GLY A 89 12.67 23.71 10.84
C GLY A 89 13.29 22.73 11.84
N MET A 90 12.84 22.72 13.11
CA MET A 90 13.15 21.62 14.02
C MET A 90 12.66 20.30 13.44
N ARG A 91 13.36 19.24 13.74
CA ARG A 91 13.08 17.91 13.22
C ARG A 91 13.28 16.85 14.27
N THR A 92 12.58 15.74 14.14
CA THR A 92 12.85 14.54 14.93
C THR A 92 14.17 13.91 14.48
N GLN A 93 14.69 12.97 15.25
CA GLN A 93 15.79 12.15 14.77
C GLN A 93 15.31 11.27 13.61
N MET A 94 16.23 10.90 12.71
CA MET A 94 15.95 9.88 11.71
C MET A 94 15.66 8.56 12.42
N HIS A 95 14.51 7.96 12.14
CA HIS A 95 14.07 6.75 12.83
C HIS A 95 13.29 5.81 11.91
N SER A 96 13.04 4.62 12.39
CA SER A 96 12.16 3.62 11.79
C SER A 96 11.37 2.91 12.88
N HIS A 97 10.28 2.26 12.52
CA HIS A 97 9.40 1.53 13.41
C HIS A 97 9.43 0.02 13.12
N GLU A 98 9.04 -0.80 14.10
CA GLU A 98 8.76 -2.23 13.89
C GLU A 98 7.31 -2.49 13.48
N TYR A 99 6.50 -1.45 13.37
CA TYR A 99 5.11 -1.43 12.96
C TYR A 99 4.94 -0.62 11.67
N LEU A 100 3.79 -0.73 11.03
CA LEU A 100 3.40 0.15 9.93
C LEU A 100 2.83 1.43 10.52
N GLU A 101 3.26 2.57 10.00
CA GLU A 101 2.72 3.87 10.36
C GLU A 101 1.83 4.41 9.25
N LEU A 102 0.56 4.67 9.57
CA LEU A 102 -0.34 5.42 8.71
C LEU A 102 -0.58 6.79 9.32
N PHE A 103 -0.18 7.86 8.65
CA PHE A 103 -0.56 9.19 9.10
C PHE A 103 -1.55 9.87 8.17
N TYR A 104 -2.37 10.75 8.75
CA TYR A 104 -3.38 11.56 8.07
C TYR A 104 -3.25 13.02 8.50
N VAL A 105 -3.21 13.95 7.52
CA VAL A 105 -3.17 15.39 7.79
C VAL A 105 -4.59 15.92 7.95
N ILE A 106 -5.01 16.13 9.20
CA ILE A 106 -6.35 16.61 9.54
C ILE A 106 -6.48 18.10 9.21
N GLU A 107 -5.43 18.88 9.53
CA GLU A 107 -5.39 20.32 9.27
C GLU A 107 -3.97 20.80 9.01
N GLY A 108 -3.86 21.85 8.20
CA GLY A 108 -2.58 22.48 7.89
C GLY A 108 -1.74 21.69 6.89
N LYS A 109 -0.44 21.65 7.16
CA LYS A 109 0.56 20.98 6.33
C LYS A 109 1.50 20.17 7.21
N TYR A 110 1.95 19.04 6.68
CA TYR A 110 2.91 18.20 7.35
C TYR A 110 4.13 17.95 6.44
N ARG A 111 5.33 18.09 6.98
CA ARG A 111 6.57 17.85 6.24
C ARG A 111 7.32 16.68 6.85
N GLN A 112 7.74 15.77 5.99
CA GLN A 112 8.50 14.60 6.40
C GLN A 112 9.61 14.31 5.38
N LYS A 113 10.76 13.88 5.87
CA LYS A 113 11.83 13.32 5.04
C LYS A 113 11.73 11.81 5.08
N ILE A 114 11.50 11.17 3.94
CA ILE A 114 11.34 9.73 3.80
C ILE A 114 12.37 9.24 2.78
N LEU A 115 13.20 8.26 3.16
CA LEU A 115 14.25 7.71 2.30
C LEU A 115 15.13 8.80 1.66
N GLY A 116 15.52 9.78 2.46
CA GLY A 116 16.40 10.88 2.03
C GLY A 116 15.72 12.01 1.24
N LYS A 117 14.41 11.93 0.93
CA LYS A 117 13.64 12.96 0.22
C LYS A 117 12.63 13.64 1.12
N GLU A 118 12.51 14.95 0.97
CA GLU A 118 11.49 15.72 1.67
C GLU A 118 10.18 15.72 0.87
N TYR A 119 9.08 15.55 1.62
CA TYR A 119 7.71 15.59 1.13
C TYR A 119 6.91 16.57 1.99
N VAL A 120 5.98 17.27 1.35
CA VAL A 120 5.00 18.13 2.02
C VAL A 120 3.63 17.54 1.74
N PHE A 121 2.94 17.15 2.80
CA PHE A 121 1.59 16.61 2.76
C PHE A 121 0.60 17.73 3.10
N GLN A 122 -0.51 17.75 2.39
CA GLN A 122 -1.58 18.74 2.58
C GLN A 122 -2.73 18.12 3.38
N LYS A 123 -3.63 18.95 3.88
CA LYS A 123 -4.88 18.50 4.49
C LYS A 123 -5.58 17.46 3.61
N GLY A 124 -6.01 16.34 4.21
CA GLY A 124 -6.68 15.24 3.55
C GLY A 124 -5.75 14.21 2.91
N GLU A 125 -4.43 14.47 2.85
CA GLU A 125 -3.46 13.50 2.36
C GLU A 125 -3.02 12.55 3.47
N LEU A 126 -2.65 11.31 3.09
CA LEU A 126 -2.14 10.27 3.98
C LEU A 126 -0.84 9.70 3.45
N CYS A 127 -0.09 9.10 4.34
CA CYS A 127 1.03 8.25 3.96
C CYS A 127 1.05 7.00 4.83
N LEU A 128 1.19 5.84 4.20
CA LEU A 128 1.49 4.59 4.86
C LEU A 128 2.99 4.32 4.72
N ILE A 129 3.68 4.23 5.84
CA ILE A 129 5.11 3.97 5.94
C ILE A 129 5.30 2.54 6.42
N ASP A 130 6.09 1.78 5.68
CA ASP A 130 6.42 0.40 6.01
C ASP A 130 7.35 0.34 7.24
N LYS A 131 7.29 -0.76 7.97
CA LYS A 131 8.25 -1.05 9.04
C LYS A 131 9.68 -0.95 8.51
N ASN A 132 10.60 -0.49 9.33
CA ASN A 132 12.00 -0.26 8.98
C ASN A 132 12.24 0.79 7.88
N CYS A 133 11.22 1.50 7.41
CA CYS A 133 11.39 2.61 6.47
C CYS A 133 11.90 3.84 7.23
N GLN A 134 13.09 4.30 6.88
CA GLN A 134 13.71 5.46 7.52
C GLN A 134 12.99 6.75 7.15
N HIS A 135 12.58 7.49 8.17
CA HIS A 135 11.90 8.78 8.02
C HIS A 135 12.20 9.73 9.19
N GLN A 136 11.80 10.98 9.00
CA GLN A 136 12.06 12.07 9.93
C GLN A 136 11.01 13.16 9.74
N GLU A 137 10.36 13.58 10.81
CA GLU A 137 9.42 14.70 10.80
C GLU A 137 10.17 16.03 10.77
N ILE A 138 9.62 17.00 10.02
CA ILE A 138 10.14 18.36 9.95
C ILE A 138 9.03 19.32 10.33
N LEU A 139 9.20 20.07 11.38
CA LEU A 139 8.20 21.00 11.87
C LEU A 139 8.11 22.23 10.94
N VAL A 140 6.89 22.59 10.58
CA VAL A 140 6.59 23.70 9.66
C VAL A 140 6.10 24.91 10.45
N ASP A 141 6.27 26.11 9.87
CA ASP A 141 5.77 27.35 10.45
C ASP A 141 4.28 27.55 10.15
N SER A 142 3.47 26.57 10.54
CA SER A 142 2.01 26.66 10.42
C SER A 142 1.35 25.78 11.47
N SER A 143 0.17 26.17 11.94
CA SER A 143 -0.65 25.28 12.76
C SER A 143 -1.05 24.07 11.94
N SER A 144 -0.90 22.89 12.52
CA SER A 144 -1.18 21.63 11.84
C SER A 144 -1.60 20.56 12.85
N THR A 145 -2.56 19.75 12.45
CA THR A 145 -3.02 18.60 13.26
C THR A 145 -2.84 17.34 12.45
N ILE A 146 -2.10 16.38 12.98
CA ILE A 146 -1.76 15.13 12.32
C ILE A 146 -2.17 13.96 13.22
N LEU A 147 -2.86 13.01 12.64
CA LEU A 147 -3.17 11.71 13.24
C LEU A 147 -2.19 10.66 12.70
N PHE A 148 -1.53 9.95 13.58
CA PHE A 148 -0.71 8.78 13.27
C PHE A 148 -1.39 7.53 13.82
N LEU A 149 -1.42 6.46 13.05
CA LEU A 149 -1.83 5.13 13.49
C LEU A 149 -0.64 4.19 13.38
N GLY A 150 -0.24 3.60 14.50
CA GLY A 150 0.72 2.51 14.54
C GLY A 150 -0.01 1.18 14.47
N ILE A 151 0.27 0.35 13.47
CA ILE A 151 -0.41 -0.90 13.18
C ILE A 151 0.64 -2.01 13.19
N THR A 152 0.50 -3.01 14.07
CA THR A 152 1.42 -4.14 14.07
C THR A 152 1.29 -4.95 12.77
N VAL A 153 2.39 -5.58 12.36
CA VAL A 153 2.41 -6.44 11.18
C VAL A 153 1.36 -7.54 11.28
N GLN A 154 1.19 -8.12 12.48
CA GLN A 154 0.20 -9.18 12.70
C GLN A 154 -1.23 -8.68 12.43
N MET A 155 -1.62 -7.53 12.98
CA MET A 155 -2.95 -6.95 12.74
C MET A 155 -3.15 -6.57 11.27
N PHE A 156 -2.12 -6.02 10.64
CA PHE A 156 -2.16 -5.69 9.22
C PHE A 156 -2.38 -6.93 8.35
N ASP A 157 -1.66 -8.03 8.64
CA ASP A 157 -1.81 -9.32 7.93
C ASP A 157 -3.23 -9.89 8.08
N GLU A 158 -3.80 -9.79 9.28
CA GLU A 158 -5.19 -10.23 9.53
C GLU A 158 -6.20 -9.42 8.71
N ILE A 159 -6.04 -8.10 8.66
CA ILE A 159 -6.90 -7.21 7.85
C ILE A 159 -6.77 -7.53 6.36
N MET A 160 -5.54 -7.73 5.87
CA MET A 160 -5.29 -7.99 4.46
C MET A 160 -5.91 -9.30 3.97
N LYS A 161 -6.00 -10.34 4.81
CA LYS A 161 -6.71 -11.59 4.48
C LYS A 161 -8.18 -11.37 4.13
N HIS A 162 -8.82 -10.39 4.73
CA HIS A 162 -10.22 -10.03 4.48
C HIS A 162 -10.41 -9.06 3.31
N LEU A 163 -9.33 -8.41 2.88
CA LEU A 163 -9.33 -7.49 1.74
C LEU A 163 -9.08 -8.18 0.38
N SER A 164 -8.84 -9.47 0.34
CA SER A 164 -8.40 -10.23 -0.85
C SER A 164 -9.27 -10.04 -2.11
N ASN A 165 -10.47 -9.48 -1.99
CA ASN A 165 -11.36 -9.17 -3.12
C ASN A 165 -11.55 -7.66 -3.37
N ALA A 166 -10.78 -6.79 -2.73
CA ALA A 166 -11.07 -5.35 -2.68
C ALA A 166 -10.20 -4.47 -3.58
N GLY A 167 -9.63 -5.00 -4.67
CA GLY A 167 -9.04 -4.16 -5.72
C GLY A 167 -7.54 -3.84 -5.59
N ARG A 168 -7.09 -2.88 -6.39
CA ARG A 168 -5.69 -2.48 -6.66
C ARG A 168 -4.73 -2.41 -5.47
N ILE A 169 -5.21 -1.84 -4.35
CA ILE A 169 -4.36 -1.61 -3.17
C ILE A 169 -4.13 -2.91 -2.43
N THR A 170 -5.10 -3.79 -2.42
CA THR A 170 -5.02 -5.03 -1.66
C THR A 170 -3.99 -5.98 -2.22
N ALA A 171 -4.02 -6.20 -3.53
CA ALA A 171 -2.98 -6.98 -4.20
C ALA A 171 -1.60 -6.36 -3.96
N PHE A 172 -1.50 -5.03 -4.06
CA PHE A 172 -0.26 -4.31 -3.80
C PHE A 172 0.19 -4.39 -2.34
N LEU A 173 -0.71 -4.15 -1.37
CA LEU A 173 -0.37 -4.18 0.05
C LEU A 173 0.02 -5.61 0.49
N ASN A 174 -0.71 -6.63 0.03
CA ASN A 174 -0.35 -8.01 0.27
C ASN A 174 1.05 -8.35 -0.27
N THR A 175 1.31 -7.97 -1.50
CA THR A 175 2.55 -8.37 -2.18
C THR A 175 3.74 -7.51 -1.76
N ALA A 176 3.55 -6.20 -1.63
CA ALA A 176 4.65 -5.26 -1.37
C ALA A 176 5.06 -5.19 0.10
N LEU A 177 4.11 -5.31 1.03
CA LEU A 177 4.38 -5.15 2.47
C LEU A 177 4.58 -6.48 3.20
N LEU A 178 3.91 -7.55 2.79
CA LEU A 178 3.93 -8.85 3.48
C LEU A 178 5.08 -9.77 3.06
N GLU A 179 5.38 -9.86 1.77
CA GLU A 179 6.32 -10.86 1.26
C GLU A 179 7.79 -10.44 1.32
N GLN A 180 8.10 -9.17 1.60
CA GLN A 180 9.46 -8.68 1.40
C GLN A 180 10.06 -7.94 2.59
N LYS A 181 10.76 -8.67 3.41
CA LYS A 181 11.42 -8.24 4.66
C LYS A 181 12.51 -7.16 4.50
N ASN A 182 12.94 -6.80 3.28
CA ASN A 182 14.17 -6.02 3.06
C ASN A 182 14.02 -4.74 2.23
N ILE A 183 12.80 -4.29 1.88
CA ILE A 183 12.61 -3.07 1.10
C ILE A 183 11.85 -2.04 1.90
N GLN A 184 12.51 -0.93 2.19
CA GLN A 184 11.90 0.25 2.79
C GLN A 184 10.94 0.90 1.78
N GLN A 185 9.66 1.05 2.16
CA GLN A 185 8.61 1.53 1.26
C GLN A 185 7.66 2.48 1.96
N TYR A 186 7.01 3.31 1.18
CA TYR A 186 5.89 4.14 1.62
C TYR A 186 4.89 4.33 0.49
N LEU A 187 3.65 4.61 0.86
CA LEU A 187 2.53 4.92 -0.03
C LEU A 187 1.97 6.29 0.32
N HIS A 188 2.01 7.21 -0.63
CA HIS A 188 1.40 8.52 -0.49
C HIS A 188 0.03 8.53 -1.16
N PHE A 189 -1.02 8.81 -0.40
CA PHE A 189 -2.40 8.85 -0.84
C PHE A 189 -2.91 10.29 -0.94
N LYS A 190 -3.58 10.59 -2.05
CA LYS A 190 -4.23 11.87 -2.31
C LYS A 190 -5.71 11.65 -2.59
N PRO A 191 -6.61 12.45 -2.00
CA PRO A 191 -8.04 12.32 -2.28
C PRO A 191 -8.31 12.63 -3.75
N ASN A 192 -9.24 11.89 -4.37
CA ASN A 192 -9.71 12.20 -5.71
C ASN A 192 -10.46 13.53 -5.73
N SER A 193 -10.29 14.31 -6.79
CA SER A 193 -10.73 15.72 -6.87
C SER A 193 -12.24 15.93 -6.65
N ASP A 194 -13.07 14.90 -6.89
CA ASP A 194 -14.53 15.01 -6.93
C ASP A 194 -15.23 14.15 -5.86
N SER A 195 -14.50 13.64 -4.85
CA SER A 195 -15.05 12.68 -3.91
C SER A 195 -15.36 13.26 -2.54
N GLU A 196 -16.41 12.74 -1.90
CA GLU A 196 -16.71 12.94 -0.47
C GLU A 196 -15.79 12.07 0.43
N SER A 197 -14.76 11.46 -0.13
CA SER A 197 -13.85 10.54 0.52
C SER A 197 -13.24 11.06 1.81
N PRO A 198 -12.79 12.33 1.90
CA PRO A 198 -12.26 12.85 3.16
C PRO A 198 -13.27 12.80 4.30
N LEU A 199 -14.54 13.04 4.03
CA LEU A 199 -15.59 13.03 5.05
C LEU A 199 -15.87 11.61 5.59
N LYS A 200 -15.94 10.62 4.69
CA LYS A 200 -16.10 9.21 5.07
C LYS A 200 -14.90 8.70 5.88
N LEU A 201 -13.70 9.08 5.45
CA LEU A 201 -12.47 8.69 6.11
C LEU A 201 -12.38 9.34 7.50
N GLU A 202 -12.65 10.64 7.63
CA GLU A 202 -12.67 11.35 8.91
C GLU A 202 -13.68 10.76 9.88
N SER A 203 -14.88 10.44 9.43
CA SER A 203 -15.88 9.76 10.27
C SER A 203 -15.41 8.39 10.75
N THR A 204 -14.70 7.65 9.92
CA THR A 204 -14.14 6.35 10.29
C THR A 204 -12.99 6.50 11.29
N PHE A 205 -12.14 7.52 11.16
CA PHE A 205 -11.11 7.82 12.14
C PHE A 205 -11.68 8.26 13.50
N ILE A 206 -12.75 9.05 13.50
CA ILE A 206 -13.47 9.43 14.74
C ILE A 206 -13.92 8.18 15.46
N SER A 207 -14.66 7.29 14.77
CA SER A 207 -15.13 6.03 15.37
C SER A 207 -13.95 5.15 15.86
N LEU A 208 -12.83 5.12 15.12
CA LEU A 208 -11.66 4.36 15.55
C LEU A 208 -11.02 4.92 16.82
N ILE A 209 -10.90 6.25 16.92
CA ILE A 209 -10.35 6.91 18.11
C ILE A 209 -11.26 6.70 19.34
N GLU A 210 -12.59 6.82 19.16
CA GLU A 210 -13.57 6.54 20.21
C GLU A 210 -13.46 5.10 20.68
N GLU A 211 -13.36 4.15 19.76
CA GLU A 211 -13.28 2.73 20.07
C GLU A 211 -11.96 2.36 20.76
N LEU A 212 -10.84 2.94 20.34
CA LEU A 212 -9.56 2.77 21.01
C LEU A 212 -9.57 3.22 22.47
N ASN A 213 -10.47 4.13 22.84
CA ASN A 213 -10.67 4.62 24.20
C ASN A 213 -11.69 3.82 25.01
N SER A 214 -12.48 2.91 24.42
CA SER A 214 -13.60 2.28 25.11
C SER A 214 -13.17 1.15 26.05
N PHE A 215 -12.05 0.49 25.79
CA PHE A 215 -11.46 -0.60 26.60
C PHE A 215 -12.40 -1.79 26.86
N ASP A 216 -13.40 -2.02 26.03
CA ASP A 216 -14.30 -3.16 26.18
C ASP A 216 -13.81 -4.40 25.40
N ALA A 217 -14.46 -5.54 25.63
CA ALA A 217 -14.07 -6.79 24.98
C ALA A 217 -14.35 -6.81 23.47
N ALA A 218 -15.25 -5.96 22.96
CA ALA A 218 -15.57 -5.84 21.54
C ALA A 218 -14.62 -4.92 20.78
N SER A 219 -13.98 -3.98 21.49
CA SER A 219 -13.11 -2.95 20.90
C SER A 219 -12.06 -3.48 19.92
N PRO A 220 -11.34 -4.58 20.18
CA PRO A 220 -10.34 -5.09 19.23
C PRO A 220 -10.96 -5.48 17.88
N PHE A 221 -12.15 -6.07 17.87
CA PHE A 221 -12.86 -6.50 16.65
C PHE A 221 -13.44 -5.31 15.88
N ILE A 222 -13.98 -4.33 16.61
CA ILE A 222 -14.51 -3.10 16.02
C ILE A 222 -13.37 -2.29 15.40
N CYS A 223 -12.26 -2.11 16.09
CA CYS A 223 -11.06 -1.46 15.57
C CYS A 223 -10.55 -2.15 14.30
N GLN A 224 -10.50 -3.48 14.28
CA GLN A 224 -10.12 -4.24 13.08
C GLN A 224 -11.08 -3.98 11.91
N GLY A 225 -12.39 -3.97 12.14
CA GLY A 225 -13.40 -3.63 11.14
C GLY A 225 -13.28 -2.20 10.61
N LEU A 226 -12.98 -1.25 11.50
CA LEU A 226 -12.75 0.16 11.11
C LEU A 226 -11.47 0.35 10.30
N LEU A 227 -10.38 -0.33 10.67
CA LEU A 227 -9.16 -0.35 9.86
C LEU A 227 -9.39 -0.96 8.48
N LEU A 228 -10.13 -2.06 8.40
CA LEU A 228 -10.53 -2.67 7.13
C LEU A 228 -11.27 -1.65 6.24
N ARG A 229 -12.21 -0.90 6.83
CA ARG A 229 -12.93 0.17 6.12
C ARG A 229 -12.03 1.30 5.66
N ILE A 230 -11.07 1.72 6.48
CA ILE A 230 -10.07 2.73 6.11
C ILE A 230 -9.30 2.26 4.85
N PHE A 231 -8.77 1.04 4.85
CA PHE A 231 -8.05 0.51 3.70
C PHE A 231 -8.94 0.32 2.46
N GLN A 232 -10.22 -0.02 2.62
CA GLN A 232 -11.17 -0.04 1.51
C GLN A 232 -11.37 1.36 0.90
N ILE A 233 -11.57 2.39 1.73
CA ILE A 233 -11.71 3.78 1.26
C ILE A 233 -10.44 4.22 0.53
N LEU A 234 -9.27 3.96 1.10
CA LEU A 234 -7.99 4.27 0.46
C LEU A 234 -7.84 3.56 -0.89
N GLY A 235 -8.34 2.31 -0.97
CA GLY A 235 -8.30 1.50 -2.19
C GLY A 235 -9.19 1.98 -3.32
N THR A 236 -10.32 2.58 -3.00
CA THR A 236 -11.35 2.91 -3.98
C THR A 236 -11.47 4.39 -4.27
N GLU A 237 -11.16 5.24 -3.29
CA GLU A 237 -11.49 6.66 -3.35
C GLU A 237 -10.24 7.58 -3.30
N TYR A 238 -9.03 7.01 -3.20
CA TYR A 238 -7.79 7.76 -3.18
C TYR A 238 -6.86 7.34 -4.33
N ASP A 239 -6.20 8.33 -4.93
CA ASP A 239 -5.04 8.07 -5.77
C ASP A 239 -3.80 7.87 -4.90
N PHE A 240 -2.91 6.95 -5.29
CA PHE A 240 -1.68 6.73 -4.55
C PHE A 240 -0.44 6.80 -5.42
N SER A 241 0.66 7.24 -4.82
CA SER A 241 1.98 7.27 -5.45
C SER A 241 2.98 6.43 -4.65
N LEU A 242 3.90 5.82 -5.38
CA LEU A 242 4.91 4.90 -4.89
C LEU A 242 6.31 5.49 -5.07
N SER A 243 7.25 5.06 -4.25
CA SER A 243 8.67 5.24 -4.58
C SER A 243 9.01 4.59 -5.93
N LYS A 244 10.04 5.10 -6.64
CA LYS A 244 10.45 4.51 -7.92
C LYS A 244 10.81 3.01 -7.80
N GLN A 245 11.43 2.62 -6.70
CA GLN A 245 11.82 1.23 -6.44
C GLN A 245 10.59 0.36 -6.16
N ALA A 246 9.67 0.81 -5.30
CA ALA A 246 8.42 0.13 -5.02
C ALA A 246 7.57 -0.04 -6.29
N ARG A 247 7.49 1.01 -7.13
CA ARG A 247 6.78 0.93 -8.41
C ARG A 247 7.40 -0.10 -9.37
N LYS A 248 8.73 -0.11 -9.48
CA LYS A 248 9.41 -1.07 -10.35
C LYS A 248 9.12 -2.51 -9.93
N LYS A 249 9.17 -2.77 -8.63
CA LYS A 249 8.93 -4.09 -8.07
C LYS A 249 7.48 -4.51 -8.16
N MET A 250 6.55 -3.65 -7.80
CA MET A 250 5.11 -3.88 -8.01
C MET A 250 4.81 -4.27 -9.45
N ASN A 251 5.39 -3.54 -10.42
CA ASN A 251 5.20 -3.86 -11.83
C ASN A 251 5.73 -5.25 -12.20
N THR A 252 6.81 -5.71 -11.56
CA THR A 252 7.36 -7.06 -11.80
C THR A 252 6.43 -8.12 -11.24
N ILE A 253 5.99 -7.98 -10.00
CA ILE A 253 5.08 -8.94 -9.34
C ILE A 253 3.73 -8.99 -10.07
N LEU A 254 3.14 -7.82 -10.31
CA LEU A 254 1.87 -7.75 -11.05
C LEU A 254 1.99 -8.34 -12.47
N PHE A 255 3.16 -8.21 -13.09
CA PHE A 255 3.42 -8.85 -14.38
C PHE A 255 3.44 -10.38 -14.25
N GLU A 256 4.04 -10.94 -13.20
CA GLU A 256 4.04 -12.37 -12.91
C GLU A 256 2.61 -12.87 -12.67
N GLU A 257 1.84 -12.24 -11.77
CA GLU A 257 0.45 -12.59 -11.50
C GLU A 257 -0.44 -12.52 -12.76
N ILE A 258 -0.31 -11.47 -13.56
CA ILE A 258 -1.04 -11.33 -14.83
C ILE A 258 -0.65 -12.44 -15.81
N THR A 259 0.63 -12.80 -15.88
CA THR A 259 1.11 -13.85 -16.77
C THR A 259 0.59 -15.21 -16.35
N ASP A 260 0.55 -15.51 -15.06
CA ASP A 260 0.00 -16.74 -14.49
C ASP A 260 -1.50 -16.81 -14.78
N PHE A 261 -2.26 -15.76 -14.52
CA PHE A 261 -3.69 -15.69 -14.83
C PHE A 261 -3.99 -15.87 -16.33
N ILE A 262 -3.19 -15.25 -17.22
CA ILE A 262 -3.29 -15.46 -18.67
C ILE A 262 -3.03 -16.92 -19.02
N THR A 263 -2.04 -17.55 -18.39
CA THR A 263 -1.64 -18.94 -18.68
C THR A 263 -2.69 -19.94 -18.20
N GLU A 264 -3.26 -19.72 -17.03
CA GLU A 264 -4.35 -20.55 -16.49
C GLU A 264 -5.64 -20.48 -17.33
N ASN A 265 -5.91 -19.32 -17.94
CA ASN A 265 -7.11 -19.08 -18.73
C ASN A 265 -6.81 -18.99 -20.24
N ILE A 266 -5.74 -19.61 -20.73
CA ILE A 266 -5.13 -19.35 -22.05
C ILE A 266 -6.08 -19.50 -23.24
N ALA A 267 -7.08 -20.38 -23.15
CA ALA A 267 -8.07 -20.62 -24.20
C ALA A 267 -9.00 -19.42 -24.40
N ASP A 268 -9.56 -18.91 -23.29
CA ASP A 268 -10.69 -17.98 -23.31
C ASP A 268 -10.34 -16.58 -22.81
N ILE A 269 -9.09 -16.36 -22.40
CA ILE A 269 -8.65 -15.11 -21.81
C ILE A 269 -8.93 -13.90 -22.70
N SER A 270 -9.52 -12.89 -22.13
CA SER A 270 -9.75 -11.58 -22.73
C SER A 270 -9.17 -10.46 -21.88
N ILE A 271 -8.96 -9.31 -22.49
CA ILE A 271 -8.50 -8.12 -21.75
C ILE A 271 -9.55 -7.66 -20.72
N GLN A 272 -10.83 -7.95 -20.96
CA GLN A 272 -11.92 -7.67 -20.02
C GLN A 272 -11.82 -8.53 -18.77
N MET A 273 -11.43 -9.80 -18.89
CA MET A 273 -11.18 -10.66 -17.73
C MET A 273 -10.05 -10.11 -16.89
N LEU A 274 -8.96 -9.62 -17.50
CA LEU A 274 -7.89 -8.94 -16.75
C LEU A 274 -8.40 -7.66 -16.07
N VAL A 275 -9.26 -6.87 -16.74
CA VAL A 275 -9.87 -5.68 -16.13
C VAL A 275 -10.74 -6.05 -14.94
N SER A 276 -11.52 -7.12 -15.03
CA SER A 276 -12.39 -7.60 -13.93
C SER A 276 -11.58 -8.16 -12.75
N GLU A 277 -10.54 -8.92 -13.03
CA GLU A 277 -9.72 -9.58 -11.99
C GLU A 277 -8.81 -8.59 -11.26
N PHE A 278 -8.06 -7.81 -12.03
CA PHE A 278 -7.04 -6.91 -11.46
C PHE A 278 -7.52 -5.47 -11.26
N HIS A 279 -8.73 -5.13 -11.69
CA HIS A 279 -9.34 -3.79 -11.55
C HIS A 279 -8.53 -2.63 -12.14
N PHE A 280 -7.66 -2.89 -13.12
CA PHE A 280 -6.94 -1.86 -13.87
C PHE A 280 -7.61 -1.57 -15.21
N GLN A 281 -7.41 -0.35 -15.74
CA GLN A 281 -7.87 -0.01 -17.08
C GLN A 281 -7.09 -0.77 -18.14
N LYS A 282 -7.73 -1.05 -19.28
CA LYS A 282 -7.15 -1.76 -20.43
C LYS A 282 -5.76 -1.25 -20.85
N ASP A 283 -5.58 0.06 -20.86
CA ASP A 283 -4.32 0.68 -21.27
C ASP A 283 -3.18 0.43 -20.28
N TYR A 284 -3.51 0.18 -19.01
CA TYR A 284 -2.51 -0.16 -18.01
C TYR A 284 -1.82 -1.48 -18.33
N PHE A 285 -2.58 -2.52 -18.69
CA PHE A 285 -2.02 -3.83 -19.05
C PHE A 285 -1.10 -3.74 -20.26
N ASN A 286 -1.50 -3.00 -21.30
CA ASN A 286 -0.64 -2.79 -22.46
C ASN A 286 0.66 -2.06 -22.10
N ARG A 287 0.60 -1.03 -21.26
CA ARG A 287 1.81 -0.32 -20.80
C ARG A 287 2.72 -1.20 -19.96
N LEU A 288 2.14 -1.99 -19.03
CA LEU A 288 2.88 -2.91 -18.17
C LEU A 288 3.57 -3.99 -18.99
N LEU A 289 2.84 -4.69 -19.86
CA LEU A 289 3.37 -5.74 -20.73
C LEU A 289 4.45 -5.20 -21.66
N LYS A 290 4.21 -4.03 -22.25
CA LYS A 290 5.21 -3.38 -23.14
C LYS A 290 6.47 -2.99 -22.37
N ALA A 291 6.35 -2.51 -21.13
CA ALA A 291 7.50 -2.17 -20.29
C ALA A 291 8.32 -3.40 -19.87
N GLN A 292 7.66 -4.54 -19.62
CA GLN A 292 8.33 -5.77 -19.15
C GLN A 292 8.82 -6.66 -20.29
N THR A 293 8.12 -6.69 -21.41
CA THR A 293 8.40 -7.64 -22.51
C THR A 293 8.67 -7.00 -23.87
N GLY A 294 8.43 -5.71 -24.02
CA GLY A 294 8.45 -5.02 -25.31
C GLY A 294 7.18 -5.24 -26.17
N MET A 295 6.21 -6.05 -25.68
CA MET A 295 5.06 -6.51 -26.48
C MET A 295 3.75 -5.89 -25.99
N THR A 296 2.77 -5.75 -26.91
CA THR A 296 1.38 -5.48 -26.56
C THR A 296 0.73 -6.72 -25.95
N TYR A 297 -0.42 -6.57 -25.27
CA TYR A 297 -1.19 -7.70 -24.73
C TYR A 297 -1.47 -8.77 -25.81
N THR A 298 -1.94 -8.36 -26.99
CA THR A 298 -2.25 -9.30 -28.07
C THR A 298 -1.02 -10.07 -28.56
N ALA A 299 0.11 -9.40 -28.72
CA ALA A 299 1.35 -10.04 -29.14
C ALA A 299 1.90 -10.99 -28.06
N TYR A 300 1.79 -10.59 -26.80
CA TYR A 300 2.23 -11.41 -25.69
C TYR A 300 1.35 -12.65 -25.50
N LEU A 301 0.02 -12.51 -25.58
CA LEU A 301 -0.91 -13.63 -25.55
C LEU A 301 -0.65 -14.61 -26.71
N GLN A 302 -0.41 -14.10 -27.92
CA GLN A 302 -0.06 -14.95 -29.06
C GLN A 302 1.24 -15.73 -28.78
N LEU A 303 2.24 -15.10 -28.20
CA LEU A 303 3.50 -15.77 -27.82
C LEU A 303 3.27 -16.89 -26.82
N LEU A 304 2.48 -16.63 -25.76
CA LEU A 304 2.16 -17.64 -24.72
C LEU A 304 1.38 -18.81 -25.31
N ARG A 305 0.38 -18.56 -26.13
CA ARG A 305 -0.40 -19.58 -26.83
C ARG A 305 0.48 -20.47 -27.72
N LEU A 306 1.39 -19.88 -28.49
CA LEU A 306 2.31 -20.63 -29.34
C LEU A 306 3.31 -21.47 -28.53
N ARG A 307 3.81 -20.96 -27.40
CA ARG A 307 4.66 -21.75 -26.48
C ARG A 307 3.89 -22.91 -25.84
N HIS A 308 2.62 -22.69 -25.50
CA HIS A 308 1.77 -23.74 -24.97
C HIS A 308 1.51 -24.83 -26.03
N ALA A 309 1.23 -24.42 -27.28
CA ALA A 309 1.10 -25.34 -28.40
C ALA A 309 2.39 -26.14 -28.64
N GLU A 310 3.55 -25.50 -28.65
CA GLU A 310 4.85 -26.15 -28.75
C GLU A 310 5.00 -27.26 -27.70
N LYS A 311 4.77 -26.93 -26.42
CA LYS A 311 4.81 -27.87 -25.32
C LYS A 311 3.86 -29.05 -25.55
N MET A 312 2.60 -28.80 -25.91
CA MET A 312 1.61 -29.85 -26.16
C MET A 312 1.98 -30.75 -27.35
N LEU A 313 2.52 -30.19 -28.45
CA LEU A 313 2.99 -30.95 -29.59
C LEU A 313 4.11 -31.93 -29.22
N LEU A 314 4.92 -31.61 -28.22
CA LEU A 314 6.03 -32.44 -27.71
C LEU A 314 5.58 -33.48 -26.70
N THR A 315 4.64 -33.12 -25.82
CA THR A 315 4.32 -33.91 -24.61
C THR A 315 3.02 -34.66 -24.66
N THR A 316 2.17 -34.45 -25.68
CA THR A 316 0.85 -35.08 -25.78
C THR A 316 0.63 -35.76 -27.13
N ASP A 317 -0.33 -36.67 -27.16
CA ASP A 317 -0.81 -37.30 -28.40
C ASP A 317 -2.00 -36.57 -29.05
N TYR A 318 -2.37 -35.40 -28.55
CA TYR A 318 -3.47 -34.61 -29.07
C TYR A 318 -3.28 -34.31 -30.57
N THR A 319 -4.38 -34.24 -31.27
CA THR A 319 -4.37 -33.76 -32.67
C THR A 319 -4.03 -32.29 -32.72
N ILE A 320 -3.60 -31.82 -33.89
CA ILE A 320 -3.26 -30.38 -34.04
C ILE A 320 -4.50 -29.49 -33.83
N GLU A 321 -5.68 -30.02 -34.22
CA GLU A 321 -6.97 -29.37 -33.99
C GLU A 321 -7.25 -29.20 -32.48
N GLN A 322 -7.14 -30.30 -31.72
CA GLN A 322 -7.34 -30.27 -30.29
C GLN A 322 -6.36 -29.30 -29.59
N ILE A 323 -5.11 -29.28 -30.03
CA ILE A 323 -4.12 -28.34 -29.52
C ILE A 323 -4.51 -26.90 -29.84
N ALA A 324 -4.92 -26.59 -31.09
CA ALA A 324 -5.33 -25.26 -31.47
C ALA A 324 -6.54 -24.76 -30.65
N GLU A 325 -7.55 -25.61 -30.45
CA GLU A 325 -8.73 -25.30 -29.63
C GLU A 325 -8.36 -25.08 -28.16
N SER A 326 -7.53 -25.95 -27.58
CA SER A 326 -7.14 -25.85 -26.17
C SER A 326 -6.35 -24.59 -25.81
N ILE A 327 -5.80 -23.90 -26.81
CA ILE A 327 -5.10 -22.65 -26.66
C ILE A 327 -5.89 -21.44 -27.21
N GLY A 328 -7.18 -21.63 -27.54
CA GLY A 328 -8.09 -20.58 -27.95
C GLY A 328 -8.01 -20.15 -29.44
N TYR A 329 -7.58 -21.04 -30.31
CA TYR A 329 -7.64 -20.82 -31.77
C TYR A 329 -8.70 -21.70 -32.44
N HIS A 330 -9.88 -21.15 -32.66
CA HIS A 330 -10.96 -21.82 -33.41
C HIS A 330 -10.71 -21.88 -34.92
N ASN A 331 -9.90 -20.96 -35.47
CA ASN A 331 -9.52 -20.97 -36.87
C ASN A 331 -8.17 -21.68 -37.05
N LYS A 332 -8.24 -22.94 -37.52
CA LYS A 332 -7.07 -23.79 -37.77
C LYS A 332 -6.11 -23.17 -38.79
N GLY A 333 -6.61 -22.57 -39.86
CA GLY A 333 -5.77 -21.94 -40.90
C GLY A 333 -4.95 -20.78 -40.32
N TYR A 334 -5.55 -19.98 -39.45
CA TYR A 334 -4.86 -18.90 -38.76
C TYR A 334 -3.79 -19.45 -37.81
N PHE A 335 -4.10 -20.49 -37.01
CA PHE A 335 -3.11 -21.15 -36.14
C PHE A 335 -1.92 -21.66 -36.92
N TYR A 336 -2.15 -22.39 -38.04
CA TYR A 336 -1.07 -22.87 -38.91
C TYR A 336 -0.17 -21.74 -39.41
N LYS A 337 -0.77 -20.64 -39.84
CA LYS A 337 -0.05 -19.46 -40.35
C LYS A 337 0.88 -18.90 -39.29
N ILE A 338 0.35 -18.52 -38.12
CA ILE A 338 1.16 -17.88 -37.03
C ILE A 338 2.20 -18.82 -36.42
N PHE A 339 1.90 -20.13 -36.35
CA PHE A 339 2.85 -21.14 -35.90
C PHE A 339 4.01 -21.27 -36.89
N THR A 340 3.70 -21.36 -38.20
CA THR A 340 4.73 -21.45 -39.24
C THR A 340 5.59 -20.18 -39.31
N GLU A 341 4.98 -19.02 -39.18
CA GLU A 341 5.71 -17.74 -39.09
C GLU A 341 6.71 -17.72 -37.94
N LYS A 342 6.33 -18.28 -36.77
CA LYS A 342 7.16 -18.30 -35.58
C LYS A 342 8.28 -19.36 -35.63
N TYR A 343 7.94 -20.59 -36.01
CA TYR A 343 8.86 -21.74 -35.88
C TYR A 343 9.46 -22.18 -37.25
N GLN A 344 9.10 -21.55 -38.34
CA GLN A 344 9.54 -21.89 -39.74
C GLN A 344 9.21 -23.33 -40.13
N LEU A 345 8.28 -23.97 -39.43
CA LEU A 345 7.75 -25.33 -39.68
C LEU A 345 6.25 -25.33 -39.39
N THR A 346 5.50 -26.10 -40.15
CA THR A 346 4.09 -26.33 -39.81
C THR A 346 4.00 -27.12 -38.50
N PRO A 347 2.89 -27.02 -37.73
CA PRO A 347 2.70 -27.81 -36.52
C PRO A 347 2.93 -29.32 -36.71
N ALA A 348 2.48 -29.86 -37.85
CA ALA A 348 2.67 -31.28 -38.21
C ALA A 348 4.15 -31.63 -38.45
N GLN A 349 4.86 -30.78 -39.20
CA GLN A 349 6.30 -30.96 -39.42
C GLN A 349 7.10 -30.84 -38.11
N PHE A 350 6.73 -29.87 -37.27
CA PHE A 350 7.35 -29.66 -35.98
C PHE A 350 7.17 -30.88 -35.06
N LYS A 351 5.95 -31.42 -34.95
CA LYS A 351 5.64 -32.64 -34.15
C LYS A 351 6.45 -33.85 -34.66
N LYS A 352 6.51 -34.03 -36.01
CA LYS A 352 7.27 -35.15 -36.62
C LYS A 352 8.78 -35.03 -36.44
N LYS A 353 9.33 -33.81 -36.54
CA LYS A 353 10.77 -33.55 -36.39
C LYS A 353 11.21 -33.78 -34.94
N CYS A 354 10.47 -33.30 -33.98
CA CYS A 354 10.84 -33.43 -32.57
C CYS A 354 10.63 -34.85 -32.02
N LYS A 355 9.57 -35.57 -32.41
CA LYS A 355 9.43 -37.00 -32.06
C LYS A 355 10.60 -37.87 -32.55
N LYS A 356 11.37 -37.45 -33.55
CA LYS A 356 12.57 -38.18 -34.01
C LYS A 356 13.82 -37.94 -33.14
N PHE A 357 13.83 -36.94 -32.29
CA PHE A 357 14.97 -36.63 -31.41
C PHE A 357 14.83 -37.18 -29.99
N TYR A 358 13.65 -37.69 -29.61
CA TYR A 358 13.35 -38.23 -28.28
C TYR A 358 13.12 -39.76 -28.28
N ILE A 359 13.42 -40.43 -29.39
CA ILE A 359 13.58 -41.88 -29.51
C ILE A 359 15.08 -42.19 -29.77
#